data_27cc728cc882099e466a460bb37edce2
#
_entry.id   27cc728cc882099e466a460bb37edce2
#
_cell.length_a   1.000
_cell.length_b   1.000
_cell.length_c   1.000
_cell.angle_alpha   90.00
_cell.angle_beta   90.00
_cell.angle_gamma   90.00
#
_symmetry.space_group_name_H-M   'P 1'
#
loop_
_entity.id
_entity.type
_entity.pdbx_description
1 polymer ?
#
loop_
_entity_poly.entity_id
_entity_poly.type
_entity_poly.pdbx_seq_one_letter_code
_entity_poly.pdbx_strand_id
1 'polypeptide(L)'
;MLFWTDSRNTYRRRKKQRFHLNKITLTPLATPPARGFYHFSMRYLIYLLAVIFLSCSKEALEPENYTLHVQNRYFEAVTVSVGEHFSEKLSPNTASKAFTLPKGTYKVVAITASRLRLESTVQIQGSKSELTIDICPKGKISIVY
;
A
#
# COMPACT_ATOMS: atom_id res chain seq x y z
N MET A 1 35.12 -19.22 -34.19
CA MET A 1 35.73 -17.93 -33.82
C MET A 1 34.96 -17.37 -32.64
N LEU A 2 35.56 -17.50 -31.47
CA LEU A 2 35.00 -17.06 -30.19
C LEU A 2 35.58 -15.70 -29.87
N PHE A 3 34.73 -14.66 -29.76
CA PHE A 3 35.11 -13.39 -29.15
C PHE A 3 34.60 -13.31 -27.72
N TRP A 4 35.51 -13.51 -26.82
CA TRP A 4 35.41 -13.16 -25.41
C TRP A 4 35.73 -11.67 -25.27
N THR A 5 34.80 -10.85 -24.81
CA THR A 5 35.08 -9.49 -24.35
C THR A 5 35.00 -9.47 -22.82
N ASP A 6 36.15 -9.25 -22.26
CA ASP A 6 36.47 -9.05 -20.87
C ASP A 6 35.85 -7.78 -20.30
N SER A 7 34.91 -7.92 -19.37
CA SER A 7 34.33 -6.80 -18.61
C SER A 7 34.83 -6.79 -17.15
N ARG A 8 36.15 -6.54 -17.03
CA ARG A 8 36.77 -6.18 -15.75
C ARG A 8 37.40 -4.82 -15.89
N ASN A 9 36.73 -3.76 -15.44
CA ASN A 9 37.38 -2.63 -14.76
C ASN A 9 36.44 -1.43 -14.57
N THR A 10 35.60 -1.40 -13.57
CA THR A 10 35.04 -0.14 -13.06
C THR A 10 34.83 -0.20 -11.53
N TYR A 11 35.85 -0.65 -10.82
CA TYR A 11 35.90 -0.49 -9.36
C TYR A 11 37.17 0.31 -9.02
N ARG A 12 37.02 1.64 -8.84
CA ARG A 12 37.86 2.48 -7.97
C ARG A 12 37.80 3.96 -8.40
N ARG A 13 36.86 4.67 -7.89
CA ARG A 13 37.07 6.10 -7.54
C ARG A 13 36.26 6.45 -6.31
N ARG A 14 36.68 5.98 -5.14
CA ARG A 14 36.28 6.62 -3.89
C ARG A 14 37.04 7.94 -3.80
N LYS A 15 36.34 9.04 -4.07
CA LYS A 15 36.83 10.39 -3.75
C LYS A 15 36.98 10.48 -2.23
N LYS A 16 38.23 10.60 -1.77
CA LYS A 16 38.57 11.07 -0.42
C LYS A 16 38.00 12.49 -0.27
N GLN A 17 36.84 12.64 0.34
CA GLN A 17 36.44 13.93 0.86
C GLN A 17 37.28 14.22 2.10
N ARG A 18 38.20 15.15 1.98
CA ARG A 18 38.91 15.75 3.11
C ARG A 18 37.89 16.57 3.89
N PHE A 19 37.53 16.12 5.06
CA PHE A 19 36.85 16.93 6.04
C PHE A 19 37.82 18.03 6.49
N HIS A 20 37.60 19.25 6.04
CA HIS A 20 38.19 20.43 6.67
C HIS A 20 37.51 20.62 8.02
N LEU A 21 38.23 20.26 9.07
CA LEU A 21 37.87 20.68 10.44
C LEU A 21 37.99 22.21 10.51
N ASN A 22 36.88 22.89 10.35
CA ASN A 22 36.77 24.29 10.73
C ASN A 22 36.92 24.38 12.24
N LYS A 23 38.02 24.97 12.67
CA LYS A 23 38.26 25.40 14.05
C LYS A 23 37.10 26.32 14.48
N ILE A 24 36.17 25.74 15.22
CA ILE A 24 35.13 26.54 15.89
C ILE A 24 35.81 27.25 17.07
N THR A 25 36.13 28.51 16.87
CA THR A 25 36.51 29.41 17.94
C THR A 25 35.28 29.59 18.84
N LEU A 26 35.32 28.97 20.00
CA LEU A 26 34.37 29.24 21.09
C LEU A 26 34.57 30.66 21.59
N THR A 27 33.79 31.59 21.11
CA THR A 27 33.60 32.89 21.78
C THR A 27 32.85 32.62 23.08
N PRO A 28 33.29 33.16 24.22
CA PRO A 28 32.56 32.99 25.45
C PRO A 28 31.20 33.67 25.32
N LEU A 29 30.18 32.85 25.43
CA LEU A 29 28.79 33.27 25.40
C LEU A 29 28.54 34.17 26.61
N ALA A 30 28.34 35.45 26.32
CA ALA A 30 27.87 36.39 27.32
C ALA A 30 26.55 35.87 27.90
N THR A 31 26.54 35.61 29.20
CA THR A 31 25.35 35.23 29.94
C THR A 31 24.27 36.31 29.76
N PRO A 32 23.13 36.01 29.17
CA PRO A 32 22.02 36.93 29.13
C PRO A 32 21.49 37.14 30.57
N PRO A 33 21.06 38.36 30.93
CA PRO A 33 20.54 38.61 32.26
C PRO A 33 19.29 37.77 32.51
N ALA A 34 19.36 36.97 33.55
CA ALA A 34 18.21 36.24 34.07
C ALA A 34 17.17 37.25 34.59
N ARG A 35 16.18 37.59 33.77
CA ARG A 35 14.91 38.20 34.22
C ARG A 35 13.94 38.19 33.05
N GLY A 36 13.19 37.12 32.94
CA GLY A 36 12.00 37.00 32.13
C GLY A 36 11.35 35.70 32.51
N PHE A 37 10.73 35.65 33.67
CA PHE A 37 9.78 34.60 34.01
C PHE A 37 8.71 34.64 32.92
N TYR A 38 8.88 33.79 31.93
CA TYR A 38 7.77 33.48 31.06
C TYR A 38 6.67 32.82 31.90
N HIS A 39 5.81 33.67 32.47
CA HIS A 39 4.47 33.30 32.83
C HIS A 39 3.78 32.90 31.48
N PHE A 40 4.29 31.84 30.88
CA PHE A 40 3.56 31.13 29.84
C PHE A 40 2.36 30.57 30.58
N SER A 41 1.30 31.39 30.59
CA SER A 41 0.13 31.21 31.39
C SER A 41 -0.31 29.75 31.16
N MET A 42 -0.40 28.97 32.23
CA MET A 42 -0.82 27.56 32.24
C MET A 42 -2.09 27.36 31.42
N ARG A 43 -2.85 28.42 31.17
CA ARG A 43 -4.00 28.51 30.28
C ARG A 43 -3.67 28.17 28.82
N TYR A 44 -2.53 28.63 28.28
CA TYR A 44 -2.15 28.34 26.90
C TYR A 44 -1.72 26.88 26.72
N LEU A 45 -1.14 26.27 27.74
CA LEU A 45 -0.77 24.86 27.72
C LEU A 45 -2.02 23.97 27.67
N ILE A 46 -3.09 24.35 28.37
CA ILE A 46 -4.39 23.66 28.34
C ILE A 46 -5.03 23.79 26.94
N TYR A 47 -4.96 24.96 26.32
CA TYR A 47 -5.49 25.14 24.95
C TYR A 47 -4.69 24.35 23.92
N LEU A 48 -3.36 24.31 24.05
CA LEU A 48 -2.49 23.51 23.16
C LEU A 48 -2.79 22.01 23.30
N LEU A 49 -2.97 21.55 24.54
CA LEU A 49 -3.37 20.16 24.81
C LEU A 49 -4.77 19.86 24.26
N ALA A 50 -5.72 20.78 24.41
CA ALA A 50 -7.07 20.63 23.87
C ALA A 50 -7.07 20.53 22.34
N VAL A 51 -6.24 21.31 21.65
CA VAL A 51 -6.11 21.22 20.18
C VAL A 51 -5.52 19.89 19.74
N ILE A 52 -4.57 19.32 20.49
CA ILE A 52 -3.99 18.02 20.19
C ILE A 52 -5.03 16.89 20.35
N PHE A 53 -5.90 16.98 21.37
CA PHE A 53 -6.97 15.99 21.57
C PHE A 53 -8.12 16.12 20.56
N LEU A 54 -8.31 17.29 19.94
CA LEU A 54 -9.30 17.49 18.88
C LEU A 54 -8.80 17.03 17.49
N SER A 55 -7.53 16.69 17.36
CA SER A 55 -6.99 15.99 16.18
C SER A 55 -7.38 14.51 16.25
N CYS A 56 -8.68 14.25 16.43
CA CYS A 56 -9.26 12.92 16.25
C CYS A 56 -9.08 12.59 14.76
N SER A 57 -8.08 11.77 14.45
CA SER A 57 -7.99 11.16 13.14
C SER A 57 -9.33 10.47 12.90
N LYS A 58 -10.06 10.92 11.88
CA LYS A 58 -11.16 10.15 11.33
C LYS A 58 -10.53 8.88 10.78
N GLU A 59 -10.39 7.85 11.62
CA GLU A 59 -10.23 6.49 11.12
C GLU A 59 -11.40 6.28 10.20
N ALA A 60 -11.12 6.18 8.90
CA ALA A 60 -12.15 5.84 7.94
C ALA A 60 -12.69 4.48 8.38
N LEU A 61 -13.92 4.47 8.90
CA LEU A 61 -14.59 3.25 9.33
C LEU A 61 -14.60 2.29 8.15
N GLU A 62 -13.88 1.18 8.28
CA GLU A 62 -13.92 0.15 7.26
C GLU A 62 -15.34 -0.41 7.17
N PRO A 63 -15.89 -0.58 5.98
CA PRO A 63 -17.22 -1.16 5.82
C PRO A 63 -17.22 -2.61 6.32
N GLU A 64 -18.32 -3.03 6.94
CA GLU A 64 -18.51 -4.42 7.36
C GLU A 64 -18.68 -5.36 6.17
N ASN A 65 -19.27 -4.85 5.10
CA ASN A 65 -19.54 -5.59 3.88
C ASN A 65 -19.03 -4.83 2.67
N TYR A 66 -18.51 -5.58 1.71
CA TYR A 66 -17.95 -5.06 0.46
C TYR A 66 -18.75 -5.58 -0.71
N THR A 67 -19.03 -4.70 -1.66
CA THR A 67 -19.62 -5.07 -2.96
C THR A 67 -18.49 -5.43 -3.91
N LEU A 68 -18.54 -6.63 -4.46
CA LEU A 68 -17.51 -7.14 -5.34
C LEU A 68 -18.06 -7.43 -6.72
N HIS A 69 -17.19 -7.22 -7.71
CA HIS A 69 -17.36 -7.67 -9.08
C HIS A 69 -16.15 -8.51 -9.47
N VAL A 70 -16.36 -9.55 -10.27
CA VAL A 70 -15.25 -10.28 -10.88
C VAL A 70 -15.18 -9.89 -12.34
N GLN A 71 -14.02 -9.43 -12.80
CA GLN A 71 -13.79 -9.11 -14.20
C GLN A 71 -12.87 -10.17 -14.83
N ASN A 72 -13.36 -10.81 -15.87
CA ASN A 72 -12.57 -11.75 -16.67
C ASN A 72 -11.92 -11.02 -17.84
N ARG A 73 -10.62 -10.69 -17.70
CA ARG A 73 -9.79 -10.17 -18.81
C ARG A 73 -8.94 -11.25 -19.46
N TYR A 74 -9.12 -12.50 -19.02
CA TYR A 74 -8.47 -13.64 -19.65
C TYR A 74 -9.11 -13.93 -21.01
N PHE A 75 -8.35 -14.51 -21.93
CA PHE A 75 -8.78 -14.74 -23.31
C PHE A 75 -9.79 -15.87 -23.48
N GLU A 76 -10.04 -16.66 -22.44
CA GLU A 76 -11.02 -17.76 -22.42
C GLU A 76 -12.16 -17.47 -21.45
N ALA A 77 -13.26 -18.19 -21.64
CA ALA A 77 -14.31 -18.25 -20.62
C ALA A 77 -13.77 -18.93 -19.35
N VAL A 78 -14.12 -18.38 -18.19
CA VAL A 78 -13.70 -18.92 -16.90
C VAL A 78 -14.90 -19.18 -16.00
N THR A 79 -14.87 -20.26 -15.24
CA THR A 79 -15.77 -20.45 -14.11
C THR A 79 -15.03 -20.01 -12.86
N VAL A 80 -15.50 -18.93 -12.25
CA VAL A 80 -14.88 -18.34 -11.05
C VAL A 80 -15.67 -18.71 -9.83
N SER A 81 -14.99 -19.09 -8.76
CA SER A 81 -15.55 -19.28 -7.43
C SER A 81 -14.77 -18.47 -6.40
N VAL A 82 -15.47 -17.82 -5.47
CA VAL A 82 -14.89 -17.08 -4.36
C VAL A 82 -15.37 -17.72 -3.06
N GLY A 83 -14.51 -18.55 -2.49
CA GLY A 83 -14.89 -19.42 -1.39
C GLY A 83 -16.12 -20.25 -1.74
N GLU A 84 -17.09 -20.30 -0.81
CA GLU A 84 -18.40 -20.95 -0.98
C GLU A 84 -19.52 -19.93 -1.31
N HIS A 85 -19.18 -18.64 -1.36
CA HIS A 85 -20.18 -17.57 -1.42
C HIS A 85 -20.56 -17.17 -2.85
N PHE A 86 -19.70 -17.42 -3.81
CA PHE A 86 -19.92 -16.98 -5.19
C PHE A 86 -19.37 -18.00 -6.18
N SER A 87 -20.15 -18.29 -7.23
CA SER A 87 -19.69 -19.09 -8.37
C SER A 87 -20.45 -18.67 -9.63
N GLU A 88 -19.73 -18.25 -10.67
CA GLU A 88 -20.31 -17.82 -11.94
C GLU A 88 -19.37 -18.15 -13.09
N LYS A 89 -19.96 -18.44 -14.28
CA LYS A 89 -19.21 -18.59 -15.52
C LYS A 89 -19.19 -17.28 -16.28
N LEU A 90 -18.01 -16.75 -16.52
CA LEU A 90 -17.79 -15.48 -17.20
C LEU A 90 -17.18 -15.69 -18.57
N SER A 91 -17.74 -15.06 -19.59
CA SER A 91 -17.16 -14.99 -20.93
C SER A 91 -15.90 -14.12 -20.92
N PRO A 92 -15.02 -14.19 -21.94
CA PRO A 92 -13.90 -13.27 -22.07
C PRO A 92 -14.35 -11.81 -22.07
N ASN A 93 -13.60 -10.96 -21.40
CA ASN A 93 -13.84 -9.51 -21.29
C ASN A 93 -15.21 -9.11 -20.69
N THR A 94 -15.81 -9.99 -19.87
CA THR A 94 -17.08 -9.70 -19.17
C THR A 94 -16.85 -9.60 -17.66
N ALA A 95 -17.75 -8.85 -17.01
CA ALA A 95 -17.81 -8.76 -15.56
C ALA A 95 -18.99 -9.56 -15.02
N SER A 96 -18.85 -10.05 -13.78
CA SER A 96 -19.93 -10.70 -13.05
C SER A 96 -21.00 -9.73 -12.59
N LYS A 97 -22.11 -10.26 -12.12
CA LYS A 97 -23.03 -9.50 -11.27
C LYS A 97 -22.31 -9.11 -9.97
N ALA A 98 -22.80 -8.03 -9.35
CA ALA A 98 -22.34 -7.62 -8.03
C ALA A 98 -22.76 -8.67 -6.99
N PHE A 99 -21.88 -8.96 -6.05
CA PHE A 99 -22.15 -9.78 -4.87
C PHE A 99 -21.48 -9.16 -3.64
N THR A 100 -21.96 -9.52 -2.46
CA THR A 100 -21.49 -8.89 -1.23
C THR A 100 -20.77 -9.91 -0.36
N LEU A 101 -19.59 -9.53 0.16
CA LEU A 101 -18.84 -10.34 1.12
C LEU A 101 -18.40 -9.47 2.31
N PRO A 102 -18.34 -10.03 3.51
CA PRO A 102 -17.75 -9.37 4.65
C PRO A 102 -16.22 -9.25 4.49
N LYS A 103 -15.62 -8.41 5.32
CA LYS A 103 -14.16 -8.32 5.46
C LYS A 103 -13.58 -9.70 5.76
N GLY A 104 -12.50 -10.08 5.06
CA GLY A 104 -11.88 -11.37 5.27
C GLY A 104 -10.89 -11.77 4.19
N THR A 105 -10.42 -12.99 4.32
CA THR A 105 -9.49 -13.61 3.36
C THR A 105 -10.21 -14.74 2.62
N TYR A 106 -10.24 -14.65 1.31
CA TYR A 106 -10.98 -15.59 0.46
C TYR A 106 -10.08 -16.26 -0.57
N LYS A 107 -10.28 -17.54 -0.75
CA LYS A 107 -9.66 -18.27 -1.85
C LYS A 107 -10.50 -18.06 -3.11
N VAL A 108 -9.88 -17.52 -4.15
CA VAL A 108 -10.48 -17.35 -5.47
C VAL A 108 -9.90 -18.43 -6.39
N VAL A 109 -10.77 -19.18 -7.02
CA VAL A 109 -10.42 -20.22 -7.99
C VAL A 109 -11.11 -19.90 -9.30
N ALA A 110 -10.36 -19.85 -10.38
CA ALA A 110 -10.90 -19.69 -11.73
C ALA A 110 -10.47 -20.90 -12.58
N ILE A 111 -11.43 -21.58 -13.18
CA ILE A 111 -11.20 -22.71 -14.06
C ILE A 111 -11.55 -22.27 -15.49
N THR A 112 -10.55 -22.30 -16.37
CA THR A 112 -10.72 -21.92 -17.78
C THR A 112 -11.46 -22.99 -18.59
N ALA A 113 -11.89 -22.63 -19.80
CA ALA A 113 -12.48 -23.57 -20.71
C ALA A 113 -11.52 -24.73 -21.11
N SER A 114 -10.22 -24.43 -21.17
CA SER A 114 -9.15 -25.41 -21.36
C SER A 114 -8.81 -26.24 -20.12
N ARG A 115 -9.59 -26.12 -19.03
CA ARG A 115 -9.40 -26.77 -17.73
C ARG A 115 -8.15 -26.34 -16.96
N LEU A 116 -7.51 -25.22 -17.34
CA LEU A 116 -6.45 -24.64 -16.55
C LEU A 116 -7.05 -24.07 -15.26
N ARG A 117 -6.45 -24.38 -14.11
CA ARG A 117 -6.88 -23.93 -12.81
C ARG A 117 -5.97 -22.80 -12.33
N LEU A 118 -6.54 -21.63 -12.13
CA LEU A 118 -5.89 -20.46 -11.57
C LEU A 118 -6.38 -20.29 -10.13
N GLU A 119 -5.48 -20.11 -9.20
CA GLU A 119 -5.83 -19.92 -7.79
C GLU A 119 -5.10 -18.71 -7.22
N SER A 120 -5.78 -17.97 -6.37
CA SER A 120 -5.19 -16.89 -5.58
C SER A 120 -5.92 -16.73 -4.26
N THR A 121 -5.21 -16.28 -3.25
CA THR A 121 -5.83 -15.84 -2.00
C THR A 121 -5.91 -14.33 -2.03
N VAL A 122 -7.10 -13.79 -1.84
CA VAL A 122 -7.37 -12.35 -1.86
C VAL A 122 -7.83 -11.89 -0.48
N GLN A 123 -7.37 -10.72 -0.06
CA GLN A 123 -7.76 -10.13 1.22
C GLN A 123 -8.68 -8.95 0.94
N ILE A 124 -9.92 -9.04 1.45
CA ILE A 124 -10.94 -8.01 1.33
C ILE A 124 -10.84 -7.14 2.57
N GLN A 125 -10.40 -5.88 2.40
CA GLN A 125 -10.22 -4.91 3.47
C GLN A 125 -10.09 -3.49 2.90
N GLY A 126 -10.14 -2.48 3.76
CA GLY A 126 -9.90 -1.09 3.41
C GLY A 126 -11.16 -0.24 3.46
N SER A 127 -11.02 1.04 3.14
CA SER A 127 -12.09 2.03 3.29
C SER A 127 -13.06 2.09 2.11
N LYS A 128 -12.72 1.48 0.96
CA LYS A 128 -13.61 1.44 -0.20
C LYS A 128 -14.56 0.27 -0.10
N SER A 129 -15.85 0.52 -0.26
CA SER A 129 -16.91 -0.49 -0.21
C SER A 129 -17.06 -1.28 -1.52
N GLU A 130 -16.50 -0.80 -2.62
CA GLU A 130 -16.57 -1.47 -3.93
C GLU A 130 -15.18 -1.94 -4.35
N LEU A 131 -15.07 -3.22 -4.68
CA LEU A 131 -13.82 -3.87 -5.06
C LEU A 131 -14.03 -4.71 -6.33
N THR A 132 -12.99 -4.81 -7.14
CA THR A 132 -13.00 -5.66 -8.34
C THR A 132 -11.94 -6.74 -8.22
N ILE A 133 -12.34 -7.99 -8.38
CA ILE A 133 -11.44 -9.13 -8.56
C ILE A 133 -11.14 -9.24 -10.05
N ASP A 134 -9.91 -9.00 -10.43
CA ASP A 134 -9.46 -8.98 -11.81
C ASP A 134 -8.68 -10.25 -12.18
N ILE A 135 -9.11 -10.93 -13.24
CA ILE A 135 -8.39 -12.04 -13.83
C ILE A 135 -7.66 -11.52 -15.06
N CYS A 136 -6.36 -11.20 -14.86
CA CYS A 136 -5.53 -10.63 -15.93
C CYS A 136 -5.30 -11.58 -17.11
N PRO A 137 -4.96 -11.08 -18.31
CA PRO A 137 -4.64 -11.89 -19.48
C PRO A 137 -3.51 -12.92 -19.26
N LYS A 138 -2.64 -12.67 -18.26
CA LYS A 138 -1.55 -13.58 -17.87
C LYS A 138 -1.99 -14.70 -16.91
N GLY A 139 -3.29 -14.82 -16.59
CA GLY A 139 -3.81 -15.79 -15.64
C GLY A 139 -3.54 -15.46 -14.16
N LYS A 140 -3.18 -14.23 -13.84
CA LYS A 140 -3.04 -13.77 -12.45
C LYS A 140 -4.37 -13.20 -11.95
N ILE A 141 -4.74 -13.58 -10.73
CA ILE A 141 -5.92 -13.04 -10.04
C ILE A 141 -5.44 -12.00 -9.01
N SER A 142 -6.04 -10.81 -9.01
CA SER A 142 -5.71 -9.72 -8.09
C SER A 142 -6.95 -8.89 -7.73
N ILE A 143 -6.91 -8.16 -6.61
CA ILE A 143 -7.94 -7.16 -6.27
C ILE A 143 -7.49 -5.80 -6.81
N VAL A 144 -8.44 -5.07 -7.36
CA VAL A 144 -8.31 -3.67 -7.78
C VAL A 144 -9.26 -2.84 -6.89
N TYR A 145 -8.72 -1.80 -6.30
CA TYR A 145 -9.39 -0.88 -5.38
C TYR A 145 -9.89 0.37 -6.09
#